data_b4dceefc49ab201e9801fcde8eb68be9
#
_entry.id   b4dceefc49ab201e9801fcde8eb68be9
#
_cell.length_a   1.000
_cell.length_b   1.000
_cell.length_c   1.000
_cell.angle_alpha   90.00
_cell.angle_beta   90.00
_cell.angle_gamma   90.00
#
_symmetry.space_group_name_H-M   'P 1'
#
loop_
_entity.id
_entity.type
_entity.pdbx_description
1 polymer ?
#
loop_
_entity_poly.entity_id
_entity_poly.type
_entity_poly.pdbx_seq_one_letter_code
_entity_poly.pdbx_strand_id
1 'polypeptide(L)'
;LLSLLSGGERALTAIAILFAMLKLKPTPFCILDEIEAALDDANIGYYADYLKEYSKGTQFIVVTHRKGTMERCNSLFGVAMEEQGVSRMVSVSLQDYQE
;
A
#
# COMPACT_ATOMS: atom_id res chain seq x y z
N LEU A 1 -13.59 21.65 -1.30
CA LEU A 1 -14.44 20.45 -1.33
C LEU A 1 -13.88 19.31 -0.50
N LEU A 2 -12.58 19.04 -0.61
CA LEU A 2 -11.95 17.98 0.20
C LEU A 2 -12.06 18.27 1.70
N SER A 3 -12.11 19.54 2.09
CA SER A 3 -12.23 19.92 3.50
C SER A 3 -13.57 19.57 4.12
N LEU A 4 -14.58 19.27 3.31
CA LEU A 4 -15.93 18.86 3.78
C LEU A 4 -16.02 17.36 4.03
N LEU A 5 -15.04 16.59 3.61
CA LEU A 5 -15.04 15.13 3.74
C LEU A 5 -14.39 14.70 5.04
N SER A 6 -14.75 13.50 5.53
CA SER A 6 -14.06 12.89 6.66
C SER A 6 -12.61 12.55 6.29
N GLY A 7 -11.77 12.24 7.27
CA GLY A 7 -10.39 11.82 7.03
C GLY A 7 -10.28 10.62 6.11
N GLY A 8 -11.14 9.60 6.34
CA GLY A 8 -11.18 8.41 5.50
C GLY A 8 -11.66 8.69 4.08
N GLU A 9 -12.69 9.53 3.94
CA GLU A 9 -13.20 9.92 2.63
C GLU A 9 -12.17 10.73 1.84
N ARG A 10 -11.45 11.63 2.50
CA ARG A 10 -10.37 12.40 1.86
C ARG A 10 -9.24 11.49 1.38
N ALA A 11 -8.86 10.52 2.21
CA ALA A 11 -7.83 9.55 1.85
C ALA A 11 -8.25 8.72 0.64
N LEU A 12 -9.48 8.23 0.63
CA LEU A 12 -10.00 7.45 -0.49
C LEU A 12 -10.04 8.27 -1.78
N THR A 13 -10.46 9.53 -1.70
CA THR A 13 -10.49 10.44 -2.85
C THR A 13 -9.08 10.69 -3.38
N ALA A 14 -8.11 10.92 -2.51
CA ALA A 14 -6.71 11.13 -2.90
C ALA A 14 -6.14 9.89 -3.58
N ILE A 15 -6.44 8.70 -3.06
CA ILE A 15 -6.02 7.43 -3.64
C ILE A 15 -6.64 7.23 -5.02
N ALA A 16 -7.93 7.54 -5.17
CA ALA A 16 -8.62 7.46 -6.46
C ALA A 16 -7.97 8.39 -7.50
N ILE A 17 -7.61 9.59 -7.11
CA ILE A 17 -6.90 10.53 -7.97
C ILE A 17 -5.53 9.98 -8.38
N LEU A 18 -4.79 9.42 -7.44
CA LEU A 18 -3.49 8.80 -7.71
C LEU A 18 -3.61 7.71 -8.78
N PHE A 19 -4.55 6.79 -8.60
CA PHE A 19 -4.73 5.71 -9.57
C PHE A 19 -5.22 6.21 -10.93
N ALA A 20 -6.07 7.24 -10.95
CA ALA A 20 -6.48 7.87 -12.20
C ALA A 20 -5.28 8.46 -12.94
N MET A 21 -4.38 9.12 -12.23
CA MET A 21 -3.15 9.66 -12.81
C MET A 21 -2.25 8.56 -13.36
N LEU A 22 -2.08 7.46 -12.62
CA LEU A 22 -1.29 6.31 -13.08
C LEU A 22 -1.89 5.65 -14.31
N LYS A 23 -3.21 5.64 -14.42
CA LYS A 23 -3.88 5.11 -15.61
C LYS A 23 -3.61 5.95 -16.85
N LEU A 24 -3.59 7.28 -16.69
CA LEU A 24 -3.34 8.20 -17.80
C LEU A 24 -1.86 8.26 -18.19
N LYS A 25 -0.98 8.19 -17.20
CA LYS A 25 0.46 8.30 -17.41
C LYS A 25 1.18 7.34 -16.48
N PRO A 26 1.32 6.06 -16.87
CA PRO A 26 1.96 5.07 -16.03
C PRO A 26 3.42 5.40 -15.75
N THR A 27 3.86 5.09 -14.54
CA THR A 27 5.26 5.20 -14.14
C THR A 27 5.85 3.80 -13.94
N PRO A 28 7.17 3.61 -14.10
CA PRO A 28 7.76 2.28 -13.90
C PRO A 28 7.68 1.79 -12.46
N PHE A 29 7.73 2.69 -11.48
CA PHE A 29 7.57 2.33 -10.08
C PHE A 29 6.89 3.45 -9.30
N CYS A 30 6.31 3.11 -8.16
CA CYS A 30 5.62 4.06 -7.30
C CYS A 30 5.82 3.66 -5.84
N ILE A 31 6.19 4.61 -5.00
CA ILE A 31 6.37 4.40 -3.57
C ILE A 31 5.17 4.98 -2.82
N LEU A 32 4.51 4.16 -2.04
CA LEU A 32 3.32 4.54 -1.27
C LEU A 32 3.61 4.33 0.22
N ASP A 33 3.70 5.41 0.97
CA ASP A 33 4.07 5.39 2.38
C ASP A 33 2.85 5.61 3.26
N GLU A 34 2.22 4.51 3.69
CA GLU A 34 1.07 4.49 4.60
C GLU A 34 -0.09 5.40 4.16
N ILE A 35 -0.34 5.51 2.86
CA ILE A 35 -1.38 6.39 2.34
C ILE A 35 -2.78 5.89 2.67
N GLU A 36 -2.92 4.60 3.04
CA GLU A 36 -4.20 3.99 3.37
C GLU A 36 -4.52 4.00 4.88
N ALA A 37 -3.70 4.65 5.69
CA ALA A 37 -3.82 4.56 7.15
C ALA A 37 -5.18 5.01 7.68
N ALA A 38 -5.84 5.95 7.02
CA ALA A 38 -7.14 6.48 7.43
C ALA A 38 -8.34 5.69 6.86
N LEU A 39 -8.10 4.66 6.05
CA LEU A 39 -9.17 3.86 5.46
C LEU A 39 -9.69 2.82 6.44
N ASP A 40 -11.00 2.53 6.37
CA ASP A 40 -11.60 1.40 7.08
C ASP A 40 -11.26 0.08 6.37
N ASP A 41 -11.58 -1.05 7.00
CA ASP A 41 -11.18 -2.36 6.49
C ASP A 41 -11.77 -2.67 5.12
N ALA A 42 -13.01 -2.25 4.86
CA ALA A 42 -13.64 -2.47 3.55
C ALA A 42 -12.90 -1.70 2.45
N ASN A 43 -12.56 -0.45 2.71
CA ASN A 43 -11.85 0.38 1.73
C ASN A 43 -10.38 -0.03 1.58
N ILE A 44 -9.77 -0.63 2.61
CA ILE A 44 -8.45 -1.23 2.50
C ILE A 44 -8.46 -2.36 1.46
N GLY A 45 -9.52 -3.18 1.46
CA GLY A 45 -9.67 -4.24 0.46
C GLY A 45 -9.70 -3.70 -0.96
N TYR A 46 -10.48 -2.65 -1.20
CA TYR A 46 -10.55 -2.00 -2.51
C TYR A 46 -9.20 -1.41 -2.92
N TYR A 47 -8.54 -0.73 -2.00
CA TYR A 47 -7.22 -0.15 -2.25
C TYR A 47 -6.21 -1.23 -2.65
N ALA A 48 -6.18 -2.33 -1.90
CA ALA A 48 -5.26 -3.42 -2.17
C ALA A 48 -5.56 -4.11 -3.52
N ASP A 49 -6.83 -4.24 -3.87
CA ASP A 49 -7.23 -4.78 -5.17
C ASP A 49 -6.79 -3.87 -6.33
N TYR A 50 -6.89 -2.55 -6.17
CA TYR A 50 -6.36 -1.61 -7.15
C TYR A 50 -4.85 -1.73 -7.31
N LEU A 51 -4.12 -1.85 -6.20
CA LEU A 51 -2.68 -2.06 -6.25
C LEU A 51 -2.33 -3.30 -7.08
N LYS A 52 -3.03 -4.39 -6.82
CA LYS A 52 -2.81 -5.64 -7.55
C LYS A 52 -3.09 -5.48 -9.04
N GLU A 53 -4.16 -4.79 -9.38
CA GLU A 53 -4.54 -4.54 -10.78
C GLU A 53 -3.47 -3.70 -11.50
N TYR A 54 -3.04 -2.60 -10.90
CA TYR A 54 -2.07 -1.69 -11.51
C TYR A 54 -0.63 -2.20 -11.42
N SER A 55 -0.36 -3.22 -10.62
CA SER A 55 0.99 -3.80 -10.50
C SER A 55 1.44 -4.53 -11.76
N LYS A 56 0.53 -4.75 -12.69
CA LYS A 56 0.85 -5.35 -13.98
C LYS A 56 1.75 -4.45 -14.83
N GLY A 57 1.66 -3.15 -14.64
CA GLY A 57 2.46 -2.18 -15.41
C GLY A 57 3.34 -1.27 -14.57
N THR A 58 3.21 -1.34 -13.24
CA THR A 58 3.94 -0.47 -12.32
C THR A 58 4.38 -1.28 -11.11
N GLN A 59 5.63 -1.17 -10.73
CA GLN A 59 6.10 -1.78 -9.49
C GLN A 59 5.73 -0.88 -8.31
N PHE A 60 4.95 -1.41 -7.38
CA PHE A 60 4.61 -0.68 -6.16
C PHE A 60 5.49 -1.10 -5.00
N ILE A 61 6.06 -0.12 -4.33
CA ILE A 61 6.77 -0.30 -3.07
C ILE A 61 5.89 0.35 -2.01
N VAL A 62 5.30 -0.47 -1.15
CA VAL A 62 4.28 -0.03 -0.21
C VAL A 62 4.80 -0.16 1.21
N VAL A 63 4.81 0.95 1.93
CA VAL A 63 5.10 0.95 3.37
C VAL A 63 3.76 0.90 4.09
N THR A 64 3.51 -0.15 4.86
CA THR A 64 2.22 -0.36 5.50
C THR A 64 2.35 -1.20 6.77
N HIS A 65 1.39 -1.05 7.68
CA HIS A 65 1.17 -1.93 8.81
C HIS A 65 -0.21 -2.61 8.76
N ARG A 66 -0.96 -2.42 7.66
CA ARG A 66 -2.32 -2.95 7.51
C ARG A 66 -2.28 -4.34 6.88
N LYS A 67 -2.87 -5.31 7.57
CA LYS A 67 -2.91 -6.71 7.10
C LYS A 67 -3.57 -6.87 5.74
N GLY A 68 -4.66 -6.13 5.51
CA GLY A 68 -5.38 -6.20 4.23
C GLY A 68 -4.51 -5.81 3.04
N THR A 69 -3.60 -4.86 3.23
CA THR A 69 -2.63 -4.48 2.22
C THR A 69 -1.54 -5.55 2.07
N MET A 70 -1.01 -6.04 3.19
CA MET A 70 0.05 -7.04 3.19
C MET A 70 -0.37 -8.33 2.48
N GLU A 71 -1.60 -8.76 2.68
CA GLU A 71 -2.13 -10.00 2.13
C GLU A 71 -2.14 -10.03 0.60
N ARG A 72 -2.13 -8.87 -0.03
CA ARG A 72 -2.19 -8.76 -1.48
C ARG A 72 -0.85 -8.42 -2.12
N CYS A 73 0.21 -8.36 -1.33
CA CYS A 73 1.55 -8.12 -1.83
C CYS A 73 2.19 -9.43 -2.31
N ASN A 74 3.08 -9.32 -3.31
CA ASN A 74 3.85 -10.47 -3.80
C ASN A 74 5.00 -10.82 -2.86
N SER A 75 5.60 -9.80 -2.24
CA SER A 75 6.74 -9.98 -1.34
C SER A 75 6.59 -9.04 -0.15
N LEU A 76 6.98 -9.50 1.02
CA LEU A 76 7.00 -8.71 2.24
C LEU A 76 8.41 -8.57 2.76
N PHE A 77 8.76 -7.35 3.17
CA PHE A 77 10.03 -7.06 3.83
C PHE A 77 9.72 -6.42 5.17
N GLY A 78 10.16 -7.06 6.23
CA GLY A 78 10.08 -6.47 7.56
C GLY A 78 11.37 -5.73 7.88
N VAL A 79 11.26 -4.60 8.55
CA VAL A 79 12.41 -3.87 9.07
C VAL A 79 12.36 -3.96 10.59
N ALA A 80 13.37 -4.57 11.18
CA ALA A 80 13.45 -4.76 12.63
C ALA A 80 14.70 -4.09 13.16
N MET A 81 14.59 -3.53 14.37
CA MET A 81 15.73 -2.94 15.08
C MET A 81 16.10 -3.90 16.22
N GLU A 82 17.09 -4.78 15.98
CA GLU A 82 17.55 -5.74 16.99
C GLU A 82 18.45 -5.07 18.03
N GLU A 83 19.23 -4.07 17.60
CA GLU A 83 20.06 -3.26 18.47
C GLU A 83 19.66 -1.79 18.34
N GLN A 84 19.82 -1.02 19.38
CA GLN A 84 19.46 0.40 19.36
C GLN A 84 20.23 1.13 18.25
N GLY A 85 19.49 1.74 17.32
CA GLY A 85 20.06 2.48 16.20
C GLY A 85 20.46 1.63 15.00
N VAL A 86 20.23 0.31 15.04
CA VAL A 86 20.57 -0.59 13.94
C VAL A 86 19.31 -1.29 13.44
N SER A 87 18.94 -1.07 12.19
CA SER A 87 17.81 -1.70 11.56
C SER A 87 18.24 -2.93 10.77
N ARG A 88 17.40 -3.96 10.77
CA ARG A 88 17.62 -5.18 10.00
C ARG A 88 16.41 -5.45 9.10
N MET A 89 16.67 -5.83 7.86
CA MET A 89 15.62 -6.16 6.91
C MET A 89 15.39 -7.67 6.88
N VAL A 90 14.14 -8.06 7.00
CA VAL A 90 13.71 -9.46 6.95
C VAL A 90 12.76 -9.63 5.77
N SER A 91 13.05 -10.59 4.89
CA SER A 91 12.24 -10.86 3.72
C SER A 91 11.40 -12.14 3.94
N VAL A 92 10.12 -12.06 3.60
CA VAL A 92 9.19 -13.20 3.70
C VAL A 92 8.39 -13.25 2.39
N SER A 93 8.32 -14.41 1.75
CA SER A 93 7.45 -14.56 0.61
C SER A 93 6.01 -14.77 1.09
N LEU A 94 5.03 -14.29 0.32
CA LEU A 94 3.63 -14.40 0.70
C LEU A 94 3.18 -15.87 0.78
N GLN A 95 3.73 -16.74 -0.04
CA GLN A 95 3.41 -18.16 -0.03
C GLN A 95 3.81 -18.82 1.30
N ASP A 96 4.96 -18.42 1.86
CA ASP A 96 5.42 -18.94 3.15
C ASP A 96 4.55 -18.42 4.29
N TYR A 97 3.94 -17.27 4.11
CA TYR A 97 3.15 -16.62 5.14
C TYR A 97 1.71 -17.16 5.25
N GLN A 98 1.21 -17.81 4.20
CA GLN A 98 -0.18 -18.28 4.12
C GLN A 98 -0.39 -19.70 4.67
N GLU A 99 0.63 -20.31 5.20
CA GLU A 99 0.49 -21.65 5.81
C GLU A 99 -0.28 -21.60 7.17
#